data_1da7de81ed9d05ee251daa6fc714337b
#
_entry.id   1da7de81ed9d05ee251daa6fc714337b
#
_cell.length_a   1.000
_cell.length_b   1.000
_cell.length_c   1.000
_cell.angle_alpha   90.00
_cell.angle_beta   90.00
_cell.angle_gamma   90.00
#
_symmetry.space_group_name_H-M   'P 1'
#
loop_
_entity.id
_entity.type
_entity.pdbx_description
1 polymer ?
#
loop_
_entity_poly.entity_id
_entity_poly.type
_entity_poly.pdbx_seq_one_letter_code
_entity_poly.pdbx_strand_id
1 'polypeptide(L)'
;MPTAPAGFVVSSYAELPSPRMMVYAPNGDLFVSSPASSTITVLRDANSDGVFEARGVYAQAPPRGAAPPPVAARTGGPGAGAPPPPGRGAGPSILGAAAPACAPPPAFAERGPGTLGAPFGMAFHDGYLYVGNTGSIVRYKYATGDMQAQGEPEKLLDLPTGGHSTRNILFNRAGTKMYVSVGSQSNNDAGEDCRRAAILEFNPDGTGYRIYASGIRNPVGLALQPGTDTIWTAMNERDNYGDDLVPDYATSVKDGQFYGWPYSYIGKNYDPRYVGAFPELVNRAIVPDVLIPAHSAALGITFYTGTRFAQRYRNGAFVALHGSWNRSVAAGYKVVFFPMNNGRPGPIEDFLTGFLSSDGANETPIQQWGRPVGVTVSRDGALLVSDDSGNRIWKVATAR
;
A
#
# COMPACT_ATOMS: atom_id res chain seq x y z
N MET A 1 4.18 -23.86 -4.00
CA MET A 1 2.89 -23.18 -4.29
C MET A 1 2.32 -22.73 -2.96
N PRO A 2 1.71 -21.55 -2.87
CA PRO A 2 1.12 -21.09 -1.61
C PRO A 2 -0.05 -22.02 -1.21
N THR A 3 -0.39 -21.98 0.08
CA THR A 3 -1.42 -22.82 0.68
C THR A 3 -2.53 -21.94 1.27
N ALA A 4 -3.78 -22.29 0.98
CA ALA A 4 -4.97 -21.66 1.52
C ALA A 4 -5.72 -22.63 2.47
N PRO A 5 -6.68 -22.15 3.30
CA PRO A 5 -7.48 -23.02 4.18
C PRO A 5 -8.22 -24.12 3.41
N ALA A 6 -8.63 -25.17 4.13
CA ALA A 6 -9.44 -26.24 3.57
C ALA A 6 -10.69 -25.68 2.86
N GLY A 7 -11.03 -26.24 1.70
CA GLY A 7 -12.12 -25.77 0.85
C GLY A 7 -11.72 -24.72 -0.18
N PHE A 8 -10.45 -24.32 -0.22
CA PHE A 8 -9.91 -23.45 -1.26
C PHE A 8 -8.88 -24.18 -2.13
N VAL A 9 -8.77 -23.73 -3.38
CA VAL A 9 -7.76 -24.14 -4.35
C VAL A 9 -6.95 -22.91 -4.75
N VAL A 10 -5.64 -23.07 -4.78
CA VAL A 10 -4.70 -22.04 -5.25
C VAL A 10 -4.18 -22.43 -6.62
N SER A 11 -4.17 -21.51 -7.55
CA SER A 11 -3.61 -21.68 -8.89
C SER A 11 -2.83 -20.45 -9.34
N SER A 12 -1.93 -20.63 -10.31
CA SER A 12 -1.30 -19.50 -11.01
C SER A 12 -2.36 -18.89 -11.94
N TYR A 13 -2.59 -17.57 -11.80
CA TYR A 13 -3.49 -16.83 -12.68
C TYR A 13 -2.73 -16.20 -13.85
N ALA A 14 -1.61 -15.53 -13.58
CA ALA A 14 -0.77 -14.91 -14.58
C ALA A 14 0.69 -14.85 -14.15
N GLU A 15 1.61 -14.90 -15.10
CA GLU A 15 3.04 -14.61 -14.90
C GLU A 15 3.35 -13.23 -15.46
N LEU A 16 3.80 -12.33 -14.59
CA LEU A 16 4.11 -10.93 -14.91
C LEU A 16 5.35 -10.48 -14.13
N PRO A 17 6.24 -9.65 -14.72
CA PRO A 17 7.39 -9.13 -14.00
C PRO A 17 6.96 -8.23 -12.84
N SER A 18 7.31 -8.59 -11.61
CA SER A 18 7.07 -7.83 -10.38
C SER A 18 5.69 -7.16 -10.30
N PRO A 19 4.57 -7.91 -10.44
CA PRO A 19 3.24 -7.34 -10.40
C PRO A 19 2.92 -6.80 -9.00
N ARG A 20 2.33 -5.61 -8.91
CA ARG A 20 1.99 -5.02 -7.62
C ARG A 20 0.50 -4.76 -7.47
N MET A 21 0.00 -3.58 -7.77
CA MET A 21 -1.42 -3.29 -7.59
C MET A 21 -2.24 -3.76 -8.79
N MET A 22 -3.47 -4.14 -8.50
CA MET A 22 -4.42 -4.66 -9.47
C MET A 22 -5.73 -3.90 -9.34
N VAL A 23 -6.33 -3.51 -10.46
CA VAL A 23 -7.64 -2.87 -10.50
C VAL A 23 -8.44 -3.35 -11.70
N TYR A 24 -9.72 -3.59 -11.52
CA TYR A 24 -10.62 -3.91 -12.62
C TYR A 24 -11.14 -2.65 -13.30
N ALA A 25 -11.05 -2.62 -14.62
CA ALA A 25 -11.73 -1.64 -15.45
C ALA A 25 -13.26 -1.89 -15.46
N PRO A 26 -14.06 -0.90 -15.87
CA PRO A 26 -15.52 -1.05 -15.90
C PRO A 26 -16.04 -2.23 -16.74
N ASN A 27 -15.33 -2.60 -17.81
CA ASN A 27 -15.66 -3.77 -18.65
C ASN A 27 -15.16 -5.10 -18.07
N GLY A 28 -14.35 -5.08 -17.00
CA GLY A 28 -13.81 -6.25 -16.34
C GLY A 28 -12.41 -6.68 -16.76
N ASP A 29 -11.73 -5.91 -17.58
CA ASP A 29 -10.30 -6.10 -17.82
C ASP A 29 -9.52 -5.83 -16.52
N LEU A 30 -8.54 -6.66 -16.21
CA LEU A 30 -7.67 -6.49 -15.06
C LEU A 30 -6.42 -5.71 -15.44
N PHE A 31 -6.23 -4.56 -14.84
CA PHE A 31 -5.02 -3.75 -14.98
C PHE A 31 -4.06 -4.03 -13.84
N VAL A 32 -2.78 -4.23 -14.16
CA VAL A 32 -1.73 -4.61 -13.21
C VAL A 32 -0.56 -3.65 -13.35
N SER A 33 -0.19 -2.99 -12.26
CA SER A 33 0.99 -2.13 -12.23
C SER A 33 2.26 -2.93 -11.91
N SER A 34 3.34 -2.62 -12.60
CA SER A 34 4.69 -3.16 -12.37
C SER A 34 5.68 -1.99 -12.27
N PRO A 35 5.90 -1.43 -11.05
CA PRO A 35 6.75 -0.24 -10.87
C PRO A 35 8.19 -0.45 -11.32
N ALA A 36 8.75 -1.65 -11.13
CA ALA A 36 10.13 -1.97 -11.49
C ALA A 36 10.41 -1.80 -13.00
N SER A 37 9.45 -2.16 -13.83
CA SER A 37 9.52 -1.98 -15.29
C SER A 37 8.81 -0.72 -15.78
N SER A 38 8.22 0.06 -14.87
CA SER A 38 7.35 1.20 -15.20
C SER A 38 6.29 0.85 -16.25
N THR A 39 5.58 -0.25 -16.04
CA THR A 39 4.61 -0.82 -16.99
C THR A 39 3.24 -0.98 -16.32
N ILE A 40 2.19 -0.78 -17.10
CA ILE A 40 0.82 -1.20 -16.78
C ILE A 40 0.43 -2.26 -17.81
N THR A 41 0.14 -3.45 -17.32
CA THR A 41 -0.34 -4.59 -18.12
C THR A 41 -1.84 -4.71 -18.00
N VAL A 42 -2.53 -5.05 -19.09
CA VAL A 42 -3.96 -5.38 -19.10
C VAL A 42 -4.15 -6.86 -19.44
N LEU A 43 -5.00 -7.53 -18.66
CA LEU A 43 -5.42 -8.91 -18.85
C LEU A 43 -6.93 -8.91 -19.08
N ARG A 44 -7.37 -9.47 -20.20
CA ARG A 44 -8.79 -9.55 -20.60
C ARG A 44 -9.29 -10.98 -20.50
N ASP A 45 -10.32 -11.17 -19.69
CA ASP A 45 -11.15 -12.37 -19.63
C ASP A 45 -12.46 -12.05 -20.38
N ALA A 46 -12.50 -12.38 -21.68
CA ALA A 46 -13.57 -11.97 -22.58
C ALA A 46 -14.85 -12.77 -22.38
N ASN A 47 -14.74 -14.02 -21.91
CA ASN A 47 -15.86 -14.93 -21.72
C ASN A 47 -16.32 -15.01 -20.25
N SER A 48 -15.60 -14.31 -19.34
CA SER A 48 -15.87 -14.26 -17.88
C SER A 48 -15.79 -15.61 -17.16
N ASP A 49 -14.95 -16.53 -17.66
CA ASP A 49 -14.72 -17.83 -17.02
C ASP A 49 -13.67 -17.80 -15.90
N GLY A 50 -13.03 -16.65 -15.73
CA GLY A 50 -12.00 -16.40 -14.73
C GLY A 50 -10.60 -16.80 -15.20
N VAL A 51 -10.41 -16.97 -16.51
CA VAL A 51 -9.12 -17.13 -17.20
C VAL A 51 -9.02 -16.01 -18.23
N PHE A 52 -7.88 -15.36 -18.37
CA PHE A 52 -7.70 -14.33 -19.39
C PHE A 52 -7.24 -14.94 -20.72
N GLU A 53 -7.84 -14.52 -21.83
CA GLU A 53 -7.47 -14.94 -23.19
C GLU A 53 -6.53 -13.95 -23.87
N ALA A 54 -6.55 -12.69 -23.45
CA ALA A 54 -5.71 -11.66 -24.06
C ALA A 54 -4.90 -10.90 -23.00
N ARG A 55 -3.68 -10.54 -23.40
CA ARG A 55 -2.75 -9.73 -22.62
C ARG A 55 -2.19 -8.62 -23.47
N GLY A 56 -2.13 -7.40 -22.94
CA GLY A 56 -1.53 -6.23 -23.57
C GLY A 56 -0.70 -5.40 -22.60
N VAL A 57 0.20 -4.58 -23.14
CA VAL A 57 0.85 -3.49 -22.42
C VAL A 57 0.00 -2.26 -22.63
N TYR A 58 -0.71 -1.82 -21.59
CA TYR A 58 -1.55 -0.63 -21.69
C TYR A 58 -0.71 0.65 -21.80
N ALA A 59 0.29 0.78 -20.91
CA ALA A 59 1.23 1.88 -20.95
C ALA A 59 2.59 1.43 -20.40
N GLN A 60 3.65 1.99 -20.94
CA GLN A 60 5.02 1.76 -20.50
C GLN A 60 5.81 3.07 -20.60
N ALA A 61 6.58 3.38 -19.55
CA ALA A 61 7.52 4.49 -19.64
C ALA A 61 8.59 4.21 -20.70
N PRO A 62 9.06 5.25 -21.42
CA PRO A 62 10.20 5.08 -22.29
C PRO A 62 11.40 4.54 -21.49
N PRO A 63 12.27 3.72 -22.11
CA PRO A 63 13.45 3.23 -21.42
C PRO A 63 14.25 4.42 -20.91
N ARG A 64 14.55 4.43 -19.61
CA ARG A 64 15.45 5.44 -19.05
C ARG A 64 16.77 5.32 -19.80
N GLY A 65 17.23 6.41 -20.43
CA GLY A 65 18.61 6.51 -20.89
C GLY A 65 19.51 6.08 -19.75
N ALA A 66 20.54 5.23 -20.03
CA ALA A 66 21.32 4.54 -19.03
C ALA A 66 21.59 5.43 -17.80
N ALA A 67 20.93 5.11 -16.71
CA ALA A 67 21.21 5.79 -15.43
C ALA A 67 22.67 5.48 -15.06
N PRO A 68 23.40 6.43 -14.47
CA PRO A 68 24.69 6.10 -13.88
C PRO A 68 24.53 4.89 -12.95
N PRO A 69 25.51 3.98 -12.88
CA PRO A 69 25.40 2.77 -12.09
C PRO A 69 24.96 3.14 -10.67
N PRO A 70 24.02 2.37 -10.07
CA PRO A 70 23.57 2.64 -8.72
C PRO A 70 24.81 2.70 -7.83
N VAL A 71 24.98 3.80 -7.11
CA VAL A 71 25.92 3.83 -6.00
C VAL A 71 25.56 2.62 -5.14
N ALA A 72 26.51 1.69 -5.02
CA ALA A 72 26.29 0.42 -4.36
C ALA A 72 25.51 0.63 -3.07
N ALA A 73 24.31 0.05 -3.01
CA ALA A 73 23.59 -0.07 -1.76
C ALA A 73 24.58 -0.70 -0.79
N ARG A 74 24.95 -0.01 0.26
CA ARG A 74 25.72 -0.59 1.34
C ARG A 74 24.94 -1.81 1.79
N THR A 75 25.42 -2.98 1.41
CA THR A 75 25.04 -4.24 1.99
C THR A 75 25.49 -4.19 3.44
N GLY A 76 24.62 -3.68 4.30
CA GLY A 76 24.77 -3.85 5.73
C GLY A 76 24.56 -5.34 5.99
N GLY A 77 25.67 -6.07 6.19
CA GLY A 77 25.62 -7.40 6.74
C GLY A 77 24.93 -7.38 8.13
N PRO A 78 24.46 -8.54 8.63
CA PRO A 78 23.79 -8.63 9.91
C PRO A 78 24.79 -8.29 11.02
N GLY A 79 24.77 -7.03 11.47
CA GLY A 79 25.41 -6.62 12.69
C GLY A 79 24.47 -6.92 13.84
N ALA A 80 24.89 -7.83 14.73
CA ALA A 80 24.27 -8.00 16.04
C ALA A 80 24.00 -6.63 16.67
N GLY A 81 22.82 -6.46 17.24
CA GLY A 81 22.28 -5.20 17.75
C GLY A 81 23.30 -4.37 18.52
N ALA A 82 23.81 -3.32 17.89
CA ALA A 82 24.41 -2.23 18.62
C ALA A 82 23.28 -1.46 19.30
N PRO A 83 23.40 -1.10 20.59
CA PRO A 83 22.46 -0.21 21.22
C PRO A 83 22.35 1.07 20.41
N PRO A 84 21.16 1.72 20.34
CA PRO A 84 21.02 2.97 19.62
C PRO A 84 22.11 3.94 20.09
N PRO A 85 22.77 4.69 19.18
CA PRO A 85 23.77 5.64 19.58
C PRO A 85 23.15 6.62 20.58
N PRO A 86 23.88 7.01 21.65
CA PRO A 86 23.40 8.00 22.59
C PRO A 86 22.99 9.23 21.81
N GLY A 87 21.75 9.71 22.06
CA GLY A 87 21.10 10.74 21.29
C GLY A 87 22.04 11.90 21.00
N ARG A 88 22.16 12.29 19.74
CA ARG A 88 22.70 13.59 19.38
C ARG A 88 21.85 14.61 20.12
N GLY A 89 22.52 15.45 20.88
CA GLY A 89 21.93 16.38 21.81
C GLY A 89 20.64 16.99 21.28
N ALA A 90 19.63 17.02 22.13
CA ALA A 90 18.33 17.56 21.85
C ALA A 90 18.46 18.89 21.11
N GLY A 91 17.97 18.95 19.88
CA GLY A 91 17.66 20.23 19.25
C GLY A 91 16.77 21.04 20.19
N PRO A 92 16.54 22.33 19.93
CA PRO A 92 15.82 23.20 20.85
C PRO A 92 14.57 22.50 21.35
N SER A 93 14.38 22.50 22.67
CA SER A 93 13.29 21.79 23.35
C SER A 93 11.95 22.03 22.65
N ILE A 94 11.43 21.01 21.99
CA ILE A 94 10.08 21.01 21.38
C ILE A 94 8.99 20.66 22.40
N LEU A 95 9.37 20.51 23.69
CA LEU A 95 8.45 20.22 24.77
C LEU A 95 7.43 21.35 24.90
N GLY A 96 6.14 21.00 24.80
CA GLY A 96 5.04 21.98 24.91
C GLY A 96 4.81 22.84 23.66
N ALA A 97 5.60 22.69 22.58
CA ALA A 97 5.34 23.41 21.34
C ALA A 97 4.07 22.89 20.64
N ALA A 98 3.35 23.75 19.94
CA ALA A 98 2.32 23.33 19.01
C ALA A 98 2.97 22.57 17.84
N ALA A 99 2.30 21.53 17.34
CA ALA A 99 2.75 20.84 16.13
C ALA A 99 2.94 21.88 15.00
N PRO A 100 4.03 21.78 14.21
CA PRO A 100 4.27 22.74 13.14
C PRO A 100 3.07 22.76 12.21
N ALA A 101 2.56 23.96 11.94
CA ALA A 101 1.52 24.13 10.92
C ALA A 101 2.10 23.66 9.58
N CYS A 102 1.31 22.89 8.86
CA CYS A 102 1.65 22.51 7.51
C CYS A 102 1.64 23.77 6.65
N ALA A 103 2.80 24.20 6.14
CA ALA A 103 2.82 25.24 5.14
C ALA A 103 1.92 24.81 3.97
N PRO A 104 1.16 25.74 3.35
CA PRO A 104 0.43 25.38 2.16
C PRO A 104 1.42 24.77 1.16
N PRO A 105 1.05 23.66 0.48
CA PRO A 105 1.93 23.06 -0.51
C PRO A 105 2.33 24.15 -1.52
N PRO A 106 3.55 24.06 -2.08
CA PRO A 106 3.86 24.89 -3.24
C PRO A 106 2.72 24.68 -4.25
N ALA A 107 2.31 25.76 -4.91
CA ALA A 107 1.26 25.69 -5.92
C ALA A 107 1.51 24.43 -6.76
N PHE A 108 0.53 23.54 -6.82
CA PHE A 108 0.68 22.33 -7.62
C PHE A 108 1.13 22.75 -9.01
N ALA A 109 2.18 22.11 -9.51
CA ALA A 109 2.68 22.41 -10.84
C ALA A 109 1.51 22.41 -11.82
N GLU A 110 1.54 23.36 -12.75
CA GLU A 110 0.50 23.50 -13.77
C GLU A 110 0.21 22.14 -14.40
N ARG A 111 -1.06 21.87 -14.62
CA ARG A 111 -1.49 20.69 -15.41
C ARG A 111 -0.74 20.71 -16.73
N GLY A 112 -0.26 19.57 -17.14
CA GLY A 112 0.52 19.49 -18.37
C GLY A 112 0.73 18.04 -18.81
N PRO A 113 1.57 17.85 -19.81
CA PRO A 113 1.98 16.51 -20.23
C PRO A 113 2.58 15.76 -19.04
N GLY A 114 2.10 14.55 -18.80
CA GLY A 114 2.62 13.65 -17.78
C GLY A 114 3.49 12.55 -18.40
N THR A 115 4.13 11.79 -17.53
CA THR A 115 4.86 10.59 -17.90
C THR A 115 4.54 9.47 -16.92
N LEU A 116 4.56 8.22 -17.37
CA LEU A 116 4.50 7.08 -16.49
C LEU A 116 5.85 6.93 -15.78
N GLY A 117 5.84 6.75 -14.45
CA GLY A 117 7.09 6.64 -13.69
C GLY A 117 6.92 5.85 -12.39
N ALA A 118 7.32 4.57 -12.38
CA ALA A 118 7.12 3.65 -11.27
C ALA A 118 5.65 3.62 -10.79
N PRO A 119 4.68 3.23 -11.65
CA PRO A 119 3.26 3.22 -11.32
C PRO A 119 2.98 2.24 -10.18
N PHE A 120 2.17 2.65 -9.20
CA PHE A 120 1.76 1.78 -8.11
C PHE A 120 0.24 1.64 -8.04
N GLY A 121 -0.47 2.54 -7.36
CA GLY A 121 -1.91 2.53 -7.27
C GLY A 121 -2.57 3.02 -8.55
N MET A 122 -3.73 2.46 -8.85
CA MET A 122 -4.54 2.81 -10.01
C MET A 122 -6.01 2.85 -9.64
N ALA A 123 -6.76 3.73 -10.28
CA ALA A 123 -8.22 3.79 -10.14
C ALA A 123 -8.87 4.25 -11.44
N PHE A 124 -10.02 3.66 -11.80
CA PHE A 124 -10.85 4.15 -12.89
C PHE A 124 -11.89 5.13 -12.37
N HIS A 125 -12.01 6.26 -13.02
CA HIS A 125 -13.04 7.24 -12.70
C HIS A 125 -13.34 8.12 -13.92
N ASP A 126 -14.62 8.30 -14.23
CA ASP A 126 -15.16 9.25 -15.25
C ASP A 126 -14.38 9.25 -16.58
N GLY A 127 -14.22 8.07 -17.20
CA GLY A 127 -13.53 7.94 -18.49
C GLY A 127 -12.01 8.10 -18.43
N TYR A 128 -11.41 7.95 -17.24
CA TYR A 128 -9.95 8.00 -17.07
C TYR A 128 -9.44 6.83 -16.24
N LEU A 129 -8.21 6.42 -16.52
CA LEU A 129 -7.38 5.63 -15.62
C LEU A 129 -6.41 6.58 -14.91
N TYR A 130 -6.59 6.73 -13.60
CA TYR A 130 -5.68 7.46 -12.72
C TYR A 130 -4.56 6.55 -12.25
N VAL A 131 -3.34 7.07 -12.22
CA VAL A 131 -2.13 6.31 -11.87
C VAL A 131 -1.29 7.10 -10.88
N GLY A 132 -0.98 6.47 -9.75
CA GLY A 132 -0.05 6.97 -8.75
C GLY A 132 1.39 6.59 -9.12
N ASN A 133 2.12 7.53 -9.70
CA ASN A 133 3.57 7.46 -9.83
C ASN A 133 4.24 7.83 -8.50
N THR A 134 5.52 7.50 -8.31
CA THR A 134 6.26 7.92 -7.12
C THR A 134 6.22 9.43 -6.90
N GLY A 135 6.35 10.24 -7.93
CA GLY A 135 6.46 11.71 -7.85
C GLY A 135 5.25 12.48 -8.36
N SER A 136 4.19 11.83 -8.78
CA SER A 136 3.04 12.52 -9.39
C SER A 136 1.78 11.65 -9.41
N ILE A 137 0.62 12.30 -9.58
CA ILE A 137 -0.59 11.65 -10.07
C ILE A 137 -0.77 12.03 -11.53
N VAL A 138 -0.93 11.03 -12.38
CA VAL A 138 -1.26 11.20 -13.80
C VAL A 138 -2.57 10.49 -14.12
N ARG A 139 -3.22 10.86 -15.24
CA ARG A 139 -4.38 10.11 -15.74
C ARG A 139 -4.33 9.96 -17.27
N TYR A 140 -4.73 8.80 -17.72
CA TYR A 140 -4.93 8.50 -19.12
C TYR A 140 -6.41 8.59 -19.48
N LYS A 141 -6.77 9.15 -20.62
CA LYS A 141 -8.10 8.92 -21.19
C LYS A 141 -8.29 7.42 -21.40
N TYR A 142 -9.44 6.92 -21.00
CA TYR A 142 -9.78 5.51 -21.13
C TYR A 142 -11.16 5.34 -21.74
N ALA A 143 -11.22 4.75 -22.90
CA ALA A 143 -12.45 4.23 -23.45
C ALA A 143 -12.62 2.76 -23.03
N THR A 144 -13.84 2.37 -22.71
CA THR A 144 -14.13 1.00 -22.27
C THR A 144 -13.64 -0.03 -23.27
N GLY A 145 -12.71 -0.88 -22.86
CA GLY A 145 -12.10 -1.91 -23.69
C GLY A 145 -10.75 -1.52 -24.32
N ASP A 146 -10.21 -0.35 -24.00
CA ASP A 146 -8.85 -0.01 -24.45
C ASP A 146 -7.81 -0.96 -23.86
N MET A 147 -7.09 -1.65 -24.74
CA MET A 147 -5.95 -2.53 -24.38
C MET A 147 -4.61 -1.77 -24.43
N GLN A 148 -4.61 -0.55 -24.93
CA GLN A 148 -3.45 0.33 -25.04
C GLN A 148 -3.90 1.79 -24.79
N ALA A 149 -3.07 2.57 -24.11
CA ALA A 149 -3.35 3.97 -23.83
C ALA A 149 -3.44 4.80 -25.13
N GLN A 150 -4.42 5.70 -25.18
CA GLN A 150 -4.65 6.62 -26.28
C GLN A 150 -3.82 7.90 -26.08
N GLY A 151 -2.50 7.80 -26.25
CA GLY A 151 -1.56 8.92 -26.10
C GLY A 151 -0.96 9.07 -24.69
N GLU A 152 -0.28 10.19 -24.49
CA GLU A 152 0.40 10.50 -23.22
C GLU A 152 -0.59 10.87 -22.11
N PRO A 153 -0.26 10.57 -20.84
CA PRO A 153 -1.12 10.93 -19.73
C PRO A 153 -1.09 12.43 -19.43
N GLU A 154 -2.18 12.93 -18.87
CA GLU A 154 -2.22 14.25 -18.23
C GLU A 154 -1.66 14.16 -16.80
N LYS A 155 -0.71 15.04 -16.43
CA LYS A 155 -0.26 15.20 -15.05
C LYS A 155 -1.25 16.09 -14.30
N LEU A 156 -1.77 15.60 -13.19
CA LEU A 156 -2.70 16.36 -12.34
C LEU A 156 -1.97 17.11 -11.22
N LEU A 157 -0.96 16.48 -10.60
CA LEU A 157 -0.25 17.06 -9.47
C LEU A 157 1.10 16.37 -9.25
N ASP A 158 2.02 17.08 -8.59
CA ASP A 158 3.30 16.55 -8.13
C ASP A 158 3.21 16.11 -6.66
N LEU A 159 3.94 15.05 -6.33
CA LEU A 159 4.05 14.50 -4.98
C LEU A 159 5.50 14.50 -4.51
N PRO A 160 5.75 14.57 -3.19
CA PRO A 160 7.10 14.53 -2.65
C PRO A 160 7.81 13.23 -3.04
N THR A 161 9.04 13.32 -3.53
CA THR A 161 9.91 12.20 -3.89
C THR A 161 10.94 11.89 -2.80
N GLY A 162 11.61 10.74 -2.89
CA GLY A 162 12.50 10.20 -1.84
C GLY A 162 11.72 9.40 -0.79
N GLY A 163 12.41 8.63 0.04
CA GLY A 163 11.78 7.76 1.05
C GLY A 163 10.84 6.73 0.45
N HIS A 164 9.69 6.50 1.09
CA HIS A 164 8.68 5.57 0.59
C HIS A 164 8.11 6.04 -0.76
N SER A 165 8.12 5.13 -1.73
CA SER A 165 7.85 5.43 -3.13
C SER A 165 6.44 5.08 -3.61
N THR A 166 5.69 4.32 -2.82
CA THR A 166 4.33 3.89 -3.20
C THR A 166 3.33 5.04 -3.07
N ARG A 167 2.40 5.14 -4.04
CA ARG A 167 1.27 6.08 -4.04
C ARG A 167 0.04 5.30 -4.44
N ASN A 168 -0.93 5.18 -3.55
CA ASN A 168 -2.19 4.54 -3.90
C ASN A 168 -3.26 5.60 -4.10
N ILE A 169 -4.28 5.25 -4.88
CA ILE A 169 -5.39 6.14 -5.24
C ILE A 169 -6.70 5.45 -4.91
N LEU A 170 -7.60 6.19 -4.30
CA LEU A 170 -8.94 5.72 -3.97
C LEU A 170 -9.94 6.86 -4.21
N PHE A 171 -11.08 6.58 -4.81
CA PHE A 171 -12.21 7.52 -4.88
C PHE A 171 -13.25 7.18 -3.82
N ASN A 172 -13.95 8.20 -3.29
CA ASN A 172 -15.16 7.94 -2.52
C ASN A 172 -16.25 7.35 -3.42
N ARG A 173 -17.30 6.79 -2.84
CA ARG A 173 -18.39 6.13 -3.59
C ARG A 173 -19.10 7.05 -4.58
N ALA A 174 -19.23 8.33 -4.24
CA ALA A 174 -19.82 9.33 -5.13
C ALA A 174 -18.89 9.78 -6.26
N GLY A 175 -17.60 9.39 -6.23
CA GLY A 175 -16.59 9.83 -7.21
C GLY A 175 -16.23 11.32 -7.11
N THR A 176 -16.64 12.00 -6.06
CA THR A 176 -16.44 13.46 -5.89
C THR A 176 -15.14 13.81 -5.18
N LYS A 177 -14.48 12.83 -4.55
CA LYS A 177 -13.20 12.97 -3.85
C LYS A 177 -12.25 11.87 -4.23
N MET A 178 -11.00 12.25 -4.41
CA MET A 178 -9.84 11.39 -4.65
C MET A 178 -8.92 11.42 -3.43
N TYR A 179 -8.55 10.25 -2.91
CA TYR A 179 -7.61 10.09 -1.81
C TYR A 179 -6.31 9.51 -2.33
N VAL A 180 -5.18 10.07 -1.86
CA VAL A 180 -3.84 9.65 -2.26
C VAL A 180 -3.01 9.36 -1.01
N SER A 181 -2.45 8.16 -0.92
CA SER A 181 -1.55 7.81 0.17
C SER A 181 -0.11 8.22 -0.14
N VAL A 182 0.58 8.80 0.84
CA VAL A 182 1.97 9.23 0.73
C VAL A 182 2.75 8.81 1.97
N GLY A 183 3.69 7.90 1.83
CA GLY A 183 4.52 7.43 2.93
C GLY A 183 5.60 8.44 3.35
N SER A 184 6.18 8.25 4.53
CA SER A 184 7.26 9.07 5.09
C SER A 184 8.52 9.07 4.22
N GLN A 185 9.38 10.05 4.41
CA GLN A 185 10.70 10.09 3.79
C GLN A 185 11.71 9.24 4.57
N SER A 186 11.67 9.33 5.87
CA SER A 186 12.57 8.65 6.79
C SER A 186 11.88 7.50 7.54
N ASN A 187 12.64 6.81 8.36
CA ASN A 187 12.09 5.81 9.28
C ASN A 187 11.22 6.47 10.35
N ASN A 188 11.74 7.48 11.06
CA ASN A 188 11.05 8.13 12.18
C ASN A 188 11.55 9.55 12.50
N ASP A 189 12.05 10.31 11.51
CA ASP A 189 12.46 11.70 11.71
C ASP A 189 11.27 12.67 11.60
N ALA A 190 11.25 13.65 12.48
CA ALA A 190 10.28 14.75 12.41
C ALA A 190 10.72 15.82 11.38
N GLY A 191 9.78 16.70 11.00
CA GLY A 191 10.06 17.84 10.14
C GLY A 191 10.08 17.53 8.65
N GLU A 192 9.52 16.41 8.23
CA GLU A 192 9.32 16.10 6.82
C GLU A 192 8.24 17.00 6.17
N ASP A 193 8.19 17.00 4.84
CA ASP A 193 7.09 17.60 4.08
C ASP A 193 5.75 17.06 4.62
N CYS A 194 4.85 17.95 5.00
CA CYS A 194 3.59 17.58 5.66
C CYS A 194 2.62 16.76 4.80
N ARG A 195 2.87 16.68 3.49
CA ARG A 195 2.15 15.76 2.60
C ARG A 195 2.59 14.31 2.77
N ARG A 196 3.63 14.05 3.58
CA ARG A 196 4.15 12.72 3.87
C ARG A 196 3.55 12.12 5.13
N ALA A 197 3.68 10.82 5.27
CA ALA A 197 3.07 10.04 6.34
C ALA A 197 1.57 10.39 6.49
N ALA A 198 0.88 10.48 5.35
CA ALA A 198 -0.46 11.07 5.28
C ALA A 198 -1.32 10.41 4.19
N ILE A 199 -2.61 10.57 4.35
CA ILE A 199 -3.58 10.42 3.26
C ILE A 199 -4.05 11.82 2.90
N LEU A 200 -3.91 12.17 1.62
CA LEU A 200 -4.27 13.45 1.05
C LEU A 200 -5.62 13.34 0.35
N GLU A 201 -6.44 14.38 0.42
CA GLU A 201 -7.70 14.48 -0.31
C GLU A 201 -7.61 15.55 -1.38
N PHE A 202 -8.24 15.26 -2.53
CA PHE A 202 -8.37 16.14 -3.68
C PHE A 202 -9.75 15.99 -4.31
N ASN A 203 -10.13 16.95 -5.13
CA ASN A 203 -11.16 16.73 -6.15
C ASN A 203 -10.59 15.82 -7.27
N PRO A 204 -11.42 15.15 -8.07
CA PRO A 204 -10.94 14.26 -9.14
C PRO A 204 -10.05 14.95 -10.17
N ASP A 205 -10.18 16.25 -10.30
CA ASP A 205 -9.36 17.07 -11.19
C ASP A 205 -8.01 17.51 -10.60
N GLY A 206 -7.67 17.06 -9.38
CA GLY A 206 -6.43 17.39 -8.66
C GLY A 206 -6.49 18.71 -7.88
N THR A 207 -7.60 19.44 -7.91
CA THR A 207 -7.81 20.64 -7.09
C THR A 207 -8.31 20.31 -5.67
N GLY A 208 -8.51 21.32 -4.82
CA GLY A 208 -9.15 21.13 -3.51
C GLY A 208 -8.32 20.33 -2.51
N TYR A 209 -6.99 20.46 -2.58
CA TYR A 209 -6.04 19.79 -1.69
C TYR A 209 -6.32 20.04 -0.21
N ARG A 210 -6.26 18.99 0.57
CA ARG A 210 -6.08 19.01 2.02
C ARG A 210 -5.45 17.72 2.54
N ILE A 211 -4.90 17.76 3.74
CA ILE A 211 -4.52 16.55 4.46
C ILE A 211 -5.78 15.95 5.08
N TYR A 212 -6.15 14.75 4.64
CA TYR A 212 -7.29 14.02 5.18
C TYR A 212 -6.96 13.39 6.53
N ALA A 213 -5.79 12.72 6.64
CA ALA A 213 -5.27 12.16 7.88
C ALA A 213 -3.75 12.17 7.88
N SER A 214 -3.13 12.28 9.06
CA SER A 214 -1.68 12.39 9.21
C SER A 214 -1.12 11.44 10.27
N GLY A 215 0.21 11.33 10.33
CA GLY A 215 0.89 10.45 11.28
C GLY A 215 0.76 8.97 10.95
N ILE A 216 0.47 8.63 9.70
CA ILE A 216 0.40 7.27 9.17
C ILE A 216 1.70 7.03 8.40
N ARG A 217 2.70 6.39 9.01
CA ARG A 217 4.06 6.33 8.50
C ARG A 217 4.16 5.96 7.02
N ASN A 218 3.64 4.82 6.61
CA ASN A 218 3.62 4.39 5.22
C ASN A 218 2.29 3.71 4.86
N PRO A 219 1.23 4.51 4.61
CA PRO A 219 -0.06 3.97 4.18
C PRO A 219 0.07 3.47 2.74
N VAL A 220 0.02 2.17 2.52
CA VAL A 220 0.20 1.57 1.19
C VAL A 220 -1.12 1.15 0.58
N GLY A 221 -1.85 0.29 1.26
CA GLY A 221 -3.15 -0.17 0.81
C GLY A 221 -4.26 0.82 1.15
N LEU A 222 -5.17 1.08 0.23
CA LEU A 222 -6.40 1.85 0.47
C LEU A 222 -7.60 1.05 -0.02
N ALA A 223 -8.66 0.99 0.79
CA ALA A 223 -9.93 0.37 0.40
C ALA A 223 -11.11 1.08 1.06
N LEU A 224 -12.29 1.07 0.44
CA LEU A 224 -13.53 1.48 1.08
C LEU A 224 -14.17 0.29 1.80
N GLN A 225 -14.61 0.51 3.02
CA GLN A 225 -15.45 -0.45 3.72
C GLN A 225 -16.80 -0.58 2.98
N PRO A 226 -17.25 -1.79 2.65
CA PRO A 226 -18.46 -2.00 1.89
C PRO A 226 -19.69 -1.27 2.47
N GLY A 227 -20.42 -0.61 1.59
CA GLY A 227 -21.63 0.14 1.95
C GLY A 227 -21.40 1.52 2.59
N THR A 228 -20.15 1.93 2.81
CA THR A 228 -19.78 3.20 3.45
C THR A 228 -18.73 3.97 2.66
N ASP A 229 -18.43 5.20 3.04
CA ASP A 229 -17.26 5.97 2.58
C ASP A 229 -16.09 5.89 3.56
N THR A 230 -16.12 4.96 4.51
CA THR A 230 -15.01 4.76 5.45
C THR A 230 -13.80 4.18 4.73
N ILE A 231 -12.73 4.96 4.68
CA ILE A 231 -11.45 4.54 4.14
C ILE A 231 -10.76 3.63 5.14
N TRP A 232 -10.19 2.53 4.67
CA TRP A 232 -9.25 1.70 5.41
C TRP A 232 -7.88 1.76 4.75
N THR A 233 -6.84 1.69 5.57
CA THR A 233 -5.46 1.57 5.10
C THR A 233 -4.74 0.40 5.76
N ALA A 234 -3.90 -0.28 4.98
CA ALA A 234 -2.83 -1.14 5.50
C ALA A 234 -1.53 -0.35 5.47
N MET A 235 -0.78 -0.38 6.56
CA MET A 235 0.36 0.49 6.73
C MET A 235 1.54 -0.21 7.40
N ASN A 236 2.76 0.20 7.02
CA ASN A 236 4.01 -0.26 7.61
C ASN A 236 4.53 0.73 8.65
N GLU A 237 4.82 0.24 9.83
CA GLU A 237 5.41 1.00 10.91
C GLU A 237 6.95 1.09 10.82
N ARG A 238 7.53 1.79 11.80
CA ARG A 238 8.97 2.07 11.89
C ARG A 238 9.78 0.85 12.26
N ASP A 239 11.03 0.87 11.83
CA ASP A 239 12.03 -0.17 12.05
C ASP A 239 12.97 0.16 13.21
N ASN A 240 13.78 -0.83 13.64
CA ASN A 240 14.88 -0.70 14.60
C ASN A 240 14.45 -0.52 16.07
N TYR A 241 13.29 -1.05 16.46
CA TYR A 241 12.83 -1.13 17.84
C TYR A 241 12.78 -2.57 18.37
N GLY A 242 13.54 -3.47 17.77
CA GLY A 242 13.54 -4.91 18.05
C GLY A 242 12.51 -5.67 17.22
N ASP A 243 12.34 -6.94 17.50
CA ASP A 243 11.51 -7.84 16.68
C ASP A 243 10.01 -7.54 16.77
N ASP A 244 9.52 -7.11 17.93
CA ASP A 244 8.09 -7.02 18.21
C ASP A 244 7.53 -5.59 18.23
N LEU A 245 8.39 -4.58 18.02
CA LEU A 245 8.00 -3.19 17.89
C LEU A 245 8.53 -2.57 16.58
N VAL A 246 7.74 -1.73 15.92
CA VAL A 246 6.37 -1.31 16.21
C VAL A 246 5.46 -2.13 15.32
N PRO A 247 4.32 -2.65 15.83
CA PRO A 247 3.38 -3.40 15.01
C PRO A 247 2.92 -2.61 13.78
N ASP A 248 2.91 -3.26 12.63
CA ASP A 248 2.16 -2.79 11.47
C ASP A 248 0.66 -2.81 11.80
N TYR A 249 -0.18 -2.22 10.97
CA TYR A 249 -1.60 -2.24 11.22
C TYR A 249 -2.49 -2.08 9.99
N ALA A 250 -3.75 -2.48 10.11
CA ALA A 250 -4.84 -2.03 9.27
C ALA A 250 -5.81 -1.22 10.11
N THR A 251 -6.30 -0.09 9.59
CA THR A 251 -7.19 0.79 10.36
C THR A 251 -8.16 1.57 9.49
N SER A 252 -9.31 1.89 10.05
CA SER A 252 -10.23 2.88 9.51
C SER A 252 -9.61 4.28 9.64
N VAL A 253 -9.63 5.04 8.55
CA VAL A 253 -9.03 6.37 8.50
C VAL A 253 -10.11 7.42 8.72
N LYS A 254 -9.94 8.25 9.73
CA LYS A 254 -10.88 9.28 10.14
C LYS A 254 -10.38 10.66 9.71
N ASP A 255 -11.28 11.45 9.16
CA ASP A 255 -11.00 12.81 8.72
C ASP A 255 -10.41 13.69 9.84
N GLY A 256 -9.34 14.41 9.53
CA GLY A 256 -8.63 15.31 10.44
C GLY A 256 -7.86 14.62 11.57
N GLN A 257 -7.79 13.28 11.60
CA GLN A 257 -7.16 12.57 12.71
C GLN A 257 -5.67 12.32 12.49
N PHE A 258 -4.98 12.14 13.63
CA PHE A 258 -3.55 11.85 13.72
C PHE A 258 -3.32 10.44 14.24
N TYR A 259 -2.38 9.69 13.62
CA TYR A 259 -2.12 8.27 13.91
C TYR A 259 -0.78 8.00 14.60
N GLY A 260 -0.09 9.04 15.03
CA GLY A 260 1.06 8.95 15.94
C GLY A 260 2.42 9.24 15.32
N TRP A 261 2.72 8.75 14.12
CA TRP A 261 4.04 8.94 13.52
C TRP A 261 4.39 10.44 13.31
N PRO A 262 5.62 10.89 13.60
CA PRO A 262 6.74 10.15 14.18
C PRO A 262 6.76 10.12 15.71
N TYR A 263 5.88 10.86 16.39
CA TYR A 263 5.97 11.18 17.81
C TYR A 263 5.49 10.06 18.74
N SER A 264 4.57 9.23 18.26
CA SER A 264 4.00 8.13 19.05
C SER A 264 3.62 6.94 18.16
N TYR A 265 3.22 5.83 18.76
CA TYR A 265 2.71 4.63 18.11
C TYR A 265 1.62 3.97 18.96
N ILE A 266 0.71 3.23 18.34
CA ILE A 266 -0.44 2.59 19.01
C ILE A 266 -1.12 3.60 19.94
N GLY A 267 -1.57 4.72 19.39
CA GLY A 267 -2.11 5.84 20.13
C GLY A 267 -1.01 6.67 20.80
N LYS A 268 -1.09 6.84 22.11
CA LYS A 268 -0.27 7.80 22.88
C LYS A 268 1.03 7.23 23.46
N ASN A 269 1.50 6.09 22.98
CA ASN A 269 2.81 5.56 23.39
C ASN A 269 3.89 6.37 22.71
N TYR A 270 4.61 7.19 23.44
CA TYR A 270 5.66 8.03 22.87
C TYR A 270 6.77 7.21 22.21
N ASP A 271 7.20 7.64 21.04
CA ASP A 271 8.48 7.23 20.49
C ASP A 271 9.58 7.69 21.45
N PRO A 272 10.54 6.82 21.85
CA PRO A 272 11.61 7.19 22.79
C PRO A 272 12.40 8.44 22.43
N ARG A 273 12.46 8.78 21.14
CA ARG A 273 13.15 9.99 20.65
C ARG A 273 12.35 11.28 20.89
N TYR A 274 11.05 11.18 21.17
CA TYR A 274 10.12 12.31 21.23
C TYR A 274 9.31 12.37 22.51
N VAL A 275 9.80 11.76 23.59
CA VAL A 275 9.11 11.77 24.90
C VAL A 275 8.78 13.19 25.31
N GLY A 276 7.50 13.47 25.55
CA GLY A 276 6.99 14.78 25.93
C GLY A 276 6.84 15.80 24.80
N ALA A 277 7.19 15.44 23.55
CA ALA A 277 6.96 16.31 22.41
C ALA A 277 5.47 16.37 22.03
N PHE A 278 4.95 17.56 21.75
CA PHE A 278 3.58 17.78 21.26
C PHE A 278 2.50 17.00 22.02
N PRO A 279 2.40 17.13 23.36
CA PRO A 279 1.56 16.29 24.18
C PRO A 279 0.08 16.32 23.79
N GLU A 280 -0.43 17.48 23.37
CA GLU A 280 -1.83 17.59 22.92
C GLU A 280 -2.10 16.82 21.62
N LEU A 281 -1.14 16.80 20.70
CA LEU A 281 -1.23 16.02 19.46
C LEU A 281 -1.15 14.53 19.76
N VAL A 282 -0.18 14.11 20.58
CA VAL A 282 0.02 12.71 20.96
C VAL A 282 -1.17 12.17 21.75
N ASN A 283 -1.75 12.97 22.64
CA ASN A 283 -2.94 12.55 23.42
C ASN A 283 -4.18 12.29 22.54
N ARG A 284 -4.22 12.87 21.34
CA ARG A 284 -5.30 12.65 20.34
C ARG A 284 -4.98 11.55 19.33
N ALA A 285 -3.77 10.97 19.39
CA ALA A 285 -3.37 9.94 18.43
C ALA A 285 -4.31 8.74 18.49
N ILE A 286 -4.78 8.33 17.33
CA ILE A 286 -5.70 7.21 17.18
C ILE A 286 -4.98 5.90 17.47
N VAL A 287 -5.63 5.02 18.22
CA VAL A 287 -5.23 3.61 18.34
C VAL A 287 -5.73 2.87 17.10
N PRO A 288 -4.87 2.19 16.34
CA PRO A 288 -5.28 1.42 15.16
C PRO A 288 -6.28 0.31 15.49
N ASP A 289 -7.16 -0.01 14.54
CA ASP A 289 -8.22 -1.00 14.74
C ASP A 289 -7.71 -2.45 14.77
N VAL A 290 -6.71 -2.78 13.94
CA VAL A 290 -6.15 -4.14 13.79
C VAL A 290 -4.64 -4.08 13.79
N LEU A 291 -4.01 -4.58 14.84
CA LEU A 291 -2.55 -4.69 14.90
C LEU A 291 -2.10 -5.94 14.15
N ILE A 292 -1.01 -5.79 13.41
CA ILE A 292 -0.34 -6.83 12.62
C ILE A 292 1.07 -7.00 13.21
N PRO A 293 1.61 -8.21 13.32
CA PRO A 293 2.97 -8.41 13.84
C PRO A 293 3.98 -7.43 13.21
N ALA A 294 4.84 -6.86 14.03
CA ALA A 294 5.83 -5.87 13.60
C ALA A 294 6.65 -6.38 12.41
N HIS A 295 7.00 -5.46 11.52
CA HIS A 295 7.83 -5.72 10.33
C HIS A 295 7.20 -6.65 9.28
N SER A 296 5.92 -6.99 9.39
CA SER A 296 5.23 -7.83 8.39
C SER A 296 5.12 -7.16 7.02
N ALA A 297 5.35 -5.85 6.94
CA ALA A 297 5.24 -5.03 5.74
C ALA A 297 3.84 -5.16 5.09
N ALA A 298 2.80 -4.72 5.81
CA ALA A 298 1.43 -4.73 5.34
C ALA A 298 1.25 -3.79 4.14
N LEU A 299 0.82 -4.30 2.98
CA LEU A 299 0.72 -3.58 1.72
C LEU A 299 -0.73 -3.46 1.23
N GLY A 300 -1.17 -4.34 0.33
CA GLY A 300 -2.50 -4.30 -0.25
C GLY A 300 -3.59 -4.68 0.76
N ILE A 301 -4.74 -4.00 0.69
CA ILE A 301 -5.95 -4.34 1.44
C ILE A 301 -7.15 -4.35 0.50
N THR A 302 -8.04 -5.31 0.64
CA THR A 302 -9.33 -5.34 -0.05
C THR A 302 -10.40 -5.95 0.83
N PHE A 303 -11.62 -5.41 0.77
CA PHE A 303 -12.78 -6.05 1.37
C PHE A 303 -13.38 -7.07 0.41
N TYR A 304 -13.77 -8.21 0.95
CA TYR A 304 -14.37 -9.25 0.14
C TYR A 304 -15.86 -8.96 -0.12
N THR A 305 -16.15 -8.47 -1.30
CA THR A 305 -17.51 -8.17 -1.77
C THR A 305 -18.11 -9.29 -2.64
N GLY A 306 -17.34 -10.35 -2.90
CA GLY A 306 -17.80 -11.51 -3.66
C GLY A 306 -18.79 -12.38 -2.88
N THR A 307 -19.46 -13.26 -3.60
CA THR A 307 -20.41 -14.23 -3.03
C THR A 307 -19.93 -15.67 -3.05
N ARG A 308 -18.78 -15.93 -3.68
CA ARG A 308 -18.24 -17.28 -3.86
C ARG A 308 -17.67 -17.89 -2.58
N PHE A 309 -17.02 -17.08 -1.74
CA PHE A 309 -16.52 -17.55 -0.45
C PHE A 309 -17.65 -17.65 0.57
N ALA A 310 -17.46 -18.50 1.58
CA ALA A 310 -18.42 -18.69 2.66
C ALA A 310 -18.79 -17.36 3.33
N GLN A 311 -19.99 -17.33 3.95
CA GLN A 311 -20.57 -16.13 4.59
C GLN A 311 -19.60 -15.42 5.54
N ARG A 312 -18.74 -16.15 6.26
CA ARG A 312 -17.78 -15.59 7.22
C ARG A 312 -16.76 -14.64 6.58
N TYR A 313 -16.49 -14.77 5.28
CA TYR A 313 -15.55 -13.90 4.55
C TYR A 313 -16.19 -12.64 4.00
N ARG A 314 -17.52 -12.61 3.87
CA ARG A 314 -18.22 -11.48 3.23
C ARG A 314 -18.10 -10.22 4.06
N ASN A 315 -17.75 -9.12 3.38
CA ASN A 315 -17.45 -7.82 3.98
C ASN A 315 -16.26 -7.79 4.94
N GLY A 316 -15.56 -8.91 5.18
CA GLY A 316 -14.27 -8.93 5.85
C GLY A 316 -13.15 -8.47 4.92
N ALA A 317 -11.97 -8.21 5.45
CA ALA A 317 -10.84 -7.69 4.70
C ALA A 317 -9.69 -8.67 4.61
N PHE A 318 -9.06 -8.73 3.43
CA PHE A 318 -7.79 -9.40 3.18
C PHE A 318 -6.66 -8.38 3.13
N VAL A 319 -5.53 -8.68 3.76
CA VAL A 319 -4.32 -7.84 3.77
C VAL A 319 -3.12 -8.67 3.33
N ALA A 320 -2.41 -8.18 2.32
CA ALA A 320 -1.13 -8.77 1.90
C ALA A 320 0.00 -8.29 2.80
N LEU A 321 0.76 -9.23 3.34
CA LEU A 321 1.94 -9.00 4.16
C LEU A 321 3.18 -9.41 3.37
N HIS A 322 3.94 -8.42 2.93
CA HIS A 322 5.09 -8.61 2.03
C HIS A 322 6.26 -9.33 2.68
N GLY A 323 6.39 -9.19 3.99
CA GLY A 323 7.37 -9.90 4.80
C GLY A 323 8.56 -9.05 5.27
N SER A 324 9.06 -9.43 6.44
CA SER A 324 10.12 -8.73 7.16
C SER A 324 11.50 -8.93 6.51
N TRP A 325 12.37 -7.94 6.72
CA TRP A 325 13.79 -8.02 6.38
C TRP A 325 14.71 -7.87 7.61
N ASN A 326 14.13 -7.46 8.74
CA ASN A 326 14.84 -6.99 9.95
C ASN A 326 14.31 -7.66 11.24
N ARG A 327 13.90 -8.92 11.18
CA ARG A 327 13.52 -9.74 12.33
C ARG A 327 14.44 -10.95 12.47
N SER A 328 14.61 -11.44 13.71
CA SER A 328 15.32 -12.70 14.00
C SER A 328 14.57 -13.90 13.42
N VAL A 329 13.23 -13.89 13.50
CA VAL A 329 12.36 -14.86 12.84
C VAL A 329 11.42 -14.11 11.91
N ALA A 330 11.34 -14.53 10.65
CA ALA A 330 10.56 -13.85 9.63
C ALA A 330 9.08 -13.72 10.02
N ALA A 331 8.51 -12.55 9.78
CA ALA A 331 7.09 -12.27 9.87
C ALA A 331 6.52 -11.80 8.53
N GLY A 332 5.22 -11.97 8.33
CA GLY A 332 4.57 -11.67 7.05
C GLY A 332 4.71 -12.82 6.05
N TYR A 333 5.01 -12.53 4.79
CA TYR A 333 5.09 -13.50 3.69
C TYR A 333 3.79 -14.32 3.56
N LYS A 334 2.65 -13.64 3.66
CA LYS A 334 1.33 -14.27 3.63
C LYS A 334 0.24 -13.24 3.34
N VAL A 335 -0.97 -13.72 3.11
CA VAL A 335 -2.17 -12.90 3.17
C VAL A 335 -2.93 -13.29 4.43
N VAL A 336 -3.34 -12.29 5.18
CA VAL A 336 -4.20 -12.45 6.36
C VAL A 336 -5.62 -11.97 6.06
N PHE A 337 -6.56 -12.46 6.85
CA PHE A 337 -7.97 -12.08 6.82
C PHE A 337 -8.42 -11.60 8.19
N PHE A 338 -9.31 -10.64 8.24
CA PHE A 338 -10.09 -10.34 9.44
C PHE A 338 -11.57 -10.11 9.08
N PRO A 339 -12.49 -10.75 9.85
CA PRO A 339 -13.92 -10.54 9.66
C PRO A 339 -14.36 -9.16 10.12
N MET A 340 -15.46 -8.66 9.56
CA MET A 340 -16.12 -7.46 10.04
C MET A 340 -17.46 -7.81 10.70
N ASN A 341 -17.58 -7.51 11.99
CA ASN A 341 -18.78 -7.79 12.78
C ASN A 341 -19.42 -6.46 13.19
N ASN A 342 -20.58 -6.12 12.61
CA ASN A 342 -21.28 -4.86 12.87
C ASN A 342 -20.36 -3.63 12.74
N GLY A 343 -19.55 -3.59 11.69
CA GLY A 343 -18.63 -2.48 11.41
C GLY A 343 -17.33 -2.49 12.22
N ARG A 344 -17.09 -3.49 13.07
CA ARG A 344 -15.86 -3.66 13.85
C ARG A 344 -15.05 -4.86 13.36
N PRO A 345 -13.73 -4.75 13.23
CA PRO A 345 -12.90 -5.89 12.86
C PRO A 345 -12.82 -6.91 13.98
N GLY A 346 -12.79 -8.18 13.60
CA GLY A 346 -12.41 -9.29 14.46
C GLY A 346 -10.90 -9.56 14.43
N PRO A 347 -10.44 -10.64 15.07
CA PRO A 347 -9.03 -11.03 15.08
C PRO A 347 -8.54 -11.38 13.67
N ILE A 348 -7.24 -11.16 13.43
CA ILE A 348 -6.59 -11.58 12.19
C ILE A 348 -6.40 -13.10 12.16
N GLU A 349 -6.56 -13.67 10.96
CA GLU A 349 -6.37 -15.09 10.68
C GLU A 349 -5.46 -15.24 9.46
N ASP A 350 -4.60 -16.26 9.43
CA ASP A 350 -3.83 -16.61 8.25
C ASP A 350 -4.77 -17.12 7.15
N PHE A 351 -4.59 -16.64 5.92
CA PHE A 351 -5.41 -17.07 4.79
C PHE A 351 -4.60 -17.69 3.66
N LEU A 352 -3.58 -17.02 3.14
CA LEU A 352 -2.70 -17.58 2.10
C LEU A 352 -1.27 -17.55 2.60
N THR A 353 -0.66 -18.72 2.79
CA THR A 353 0.65 -18.91 3.41
C THR A 353 1.60 -19.69 2.51
N GLY A 354 2.80 -20.00 3.00
CA GLY A 354 3.76 -20.89 2.33
C GLY A 354 4.65 -20.19 1.29
N PHE A 355 4.91 -18.89 1.43
CA PHE A 355 5.82 -18.15 0.56
C PHE A 355 7.30 -18.20 1.00
N LEU A 356 7.58 -18.78 2.15
CA LEU A 356 8.94 -19.10 2.63
C LEU A 356 9.32 -20.52 2.21
N SER A 357 10.62 -20.80 2.08
CA SER A 357 11.14 -22.18 2.08
C SER A 357 10.83 -22.84 3.43
N SER A 358 10.95 -24.17 3.51
CA SER A 358 10.57 -24.93 4.73
C SER A 358 11.18 -24.38 6.02
N ASP A 359 12.46 -23.95 5.99
CA ASP A 359 13.17 -23.40 7.13
C ASP A 359 13.48 -21.91 6.99
N GLY A 360 13.00 -21.29 5.91
CA GLY A 360 13.39 -19.93 5.49
C GLY A 360 13.10 -18.83 6.48
N ALA A 361 12.15 -19.05 7.41
CA ALA A 361 11.83 -18.08 8.45
C ALA A 361 12.98 -17.86 9.46
N ASN A 362 13.81 -18.88 9.68
CA ASN A 362 14.91 -18.88 10.66
C ASN A 362 16.28 -18.70 9.99
N GLU A 363 16.32 -18.59 8.66
CA GLU A 363 17.58 -18.45 7.93
C GLU A 363 18.03 -17.00 7.80
N THR A 364 19.33 -16.78 7.69
CA THR A 364 19.91 -15.47 7.44
C THR A 364 20.86 -15.55 6.23
N PRO A 365 20.51 -14.93 5.08
CA PRO A 365 19.27 -14.16 4.83
C PRO A 365 18.02 -15.03 4.77
N ILE A 366 16.85 -14.43 5.09
CA ILE A 366 15.54 -15.10 5.02
C ILE A 366 15.34 -15.70 3.61
N GLN A 367 15.01 -16.99 3.56
CA GLN A 367 14.77 -17.72 2.32
C GLN A 367 13.30 -17.70 1.95
N GLN A 368 12.98 -16.94 0.92
CA GLN A 368 11.62 -16.77 0.40
C GLN A 368 11.58 -16.94 -1.11
N TRP A 369 10.49 -17.45 -1.65
CA TRP A 369 10.29 -17.59 -3.08
C TRP A 369 9.14 -16.71 -3.61
N GLY A 370 8.37 -16.09 -2.74
CA GLY A 370 7.31 -15.17 -3.09
C GLY A 370 7.04 -14.14 -2.00
N ARG A 371 6.48 -13.00 -2.39
CA ARG A 371 6.14 -11.88 -1.50
C ARG A 371 4.82 -11.24 -1.94
N PRO A 372 3.71 -11.47 -1.21
CA PRO A 372 2.40 -10.89 -1.54
C PRO A 372 2.40 -9.36 -1.47
N VAL A 373 1.77 -8.71 -2.45
CA VAL A 373 1.68 -7.25 -2.53
C VAL A 373 0.24 -6.76 -2.64
N GLY A 374 -0.41 -6.97 -3.77
CA GLY A 374 -1.77 -6.53 -4.04
C GLY A 374 -2.76 -7.66 -3.80
N VAL A 375 -3.94 -7.31 -3.31
CA VAL A 375 -5.08 -8.22 -3.19
C VAL A 375 -6.30 -7.57 -3.84
N THR A 376 -7.05 -8.33 -4.64
CA THR A 376 -8.30 -7.86 -5.25
C THR A 376 -9.28 -9.01 -5.44
N VAL A 377 -10.57 -8.72 -5.42
CA VAL A 377 -11.62 -9.71 -5.67
C VAL A 377 -11.88 -9.76 -7.17
N SER A 378 -11.75 -10.95 -7.75
CA SER A 378 -12.04 -11.16 -9.18
C SER A 378 -13.54 -11.14 -9.46
N ARG A 379 -13.90 -10.97 -10.73
CA ARG A 379 -15.32 -10.93 -11.14
C ARG A 379 -16.07 -12.22 -10.85
N ASP A 380 -15.38 -13.36 -10.94
CA ASP A 380 -15.91 -14.67 -10.57
C ASP A 380 -15.94 -14.93 -9.05
N GLY A 381 -15.57 -13.93 -8.24
CA GLY A 381 -15.58 -13.98 -6.77
C GLY A 381 -14.40 -14.69 -6.14
N ALA A 382 -13.34 -15.04 -6.89
CA ALA A 382 -12.09 -15.50 -6.31
C ALA A 382 -11.27 -14.32 -5.74
N LEU A 383 -10.21 -14.60 -4.97
CA LEU A 383 -9.23 -13.62 -4.55
C LEU A 383 -8.00 -13.74 -5.45
N LEU A 384 -7.57 -12.63 -6.04
CA LEU A 384 -6.29 -12.53 -6.73
C LEU A 384 -5.26 -11.89 -5.80
N VAL A 385 -4.05 -12.44 -5.81
CA VAL A 385 -2.91 -11.98 -4.99
C VAL A 385 -1.70 -11.81 -5.90
N SER A 386 -1.19 -10.59 -6.03
CA SER A 386 0.06 -10.36 -6.75
C SER A 386 1.26 -10.68 -5.85
N ASP A 387 2.30 -11.22 -6.47
CA ASP A 387 3.54 -11.66 -5.86
C ASP A 387 4.71 -11.12 -6.69
N ASP A 388 5.35 -10.07 -6.20
CA ASP A 388 6.38 -9.35 -6.97
C ASP A 388 7.73 -10.06 -7.00
N SER A 389 8.04 -10.88 -6.01
CA SER A 389 9.23 -11.74 -5.99
C SER A 389 9.05 -13.00 -6.82
N GLY A 390 7.86 -13.61 -6.76
CA GLY A 390 7.53 -14.80 -7.53
C GLY A 390 7.13 -14.49 -8.98
N ASN A 391 7.07 -13.19 -9.37
CA ASN A 391 6.66 -12.74 -10.71
C ASN A 391 5.31 -13.33 -11.16
N ARG A 392 4.33 -13.34 -10.25
CA ARG A 392 3.08 -14.08 -10.46
C ARG A 392 1.87 -13.39 -9.83
N ILE A 393 0.72 -13.67 -10.38
CA ILE A 393 -0.57 -13.44 -9.74
C ILE A 393 -1.15 -14.81 -9.39
N TRP A 394 -1.47 -14.99 -8.12
CA TRP A 394 -2.13 -16.18 -7.60
C TRP A 394 -3.65 -15.99 -7.59
N LYS A 395 -4.40 -17.02 -7.91
CA LYS A 395 -5.86 -17.09 -7.79
C LYS A 395 -6.22 -18.08 -6.70
N VAL A 396 -7.00 -17.60 -5.71
CA VAL A 396 -7.56 -18.40 -4.63
C VAL A 396 -9.07 -18.49 -4.86
N ALA A 397 -9.57 -19.68 -5.10
CA ALA A 397 -10.98 -19.94 -5.36
C ALA A 397 -11.50 -21.06 -4.46
N THR A 398 -12.82 -21.17 -4.24
CA THR A 398 -13.39 -22.32 -3.55
C THR A 398 -13.23 -23.58 -4.41
N ALA A 399 -12.91 -24.71 -3.78
CA ALA A 399 -12.98 -26.00 -4.42
C ALA A 399 -14.40 -26.22 -4.97
N ARG A 400 -14.49 -26.88 -6.13
CA ARG A 400 -15.79 -27.24 -6.74
C ARG A 400 -16.39 -28.41 -6.01
#